data_3a65116aab09fbca42355f7a8a86c4ff
#
_entry.id   3a65116aab09fbca42355f7a8a86c4ff
#
_cell.length_a   1.000
_cell.length_b   1.000
_cell.length_c   1.000
_cell.angle_alpha   90.00
_cell.angle_beta   90.00
_cell.angle_gamma   90.00
#
_symmetry.space_group_name_H-M   'P 1'
#
loop_
_entity.id
_entity.type
_entity.pdbx_description
1 polymer ?
#
loop_
_entity_poly.entity_id
_entity_poly.type
_entity_poly.pdbx_seq_one_letter_code
_entity_poly.pdbx_strand_id
1 'polypeptide(L)'
;MHVLLIVYFGDRMWAVPEPKGMSRPKQIEDGDIKLASEGCDPRIKDVRTELRYTIGDVSNTKHAIRTLDKTISNLEMELAAARTLQDSILSGSPISEDLKIPELTKKRKYVMVVGINTAFSSRKRRDSIRNTWMPQGEKRKKLEEEKGIVVRFVIGHGATAGGILDRAIEAEDKKHGDFLRLDLILPRVWLVILSSDPHTLMQCYQEHVEGYLELSGKTKTYFATAVTLWDADFYVKVDDDVHVNLGTLGTTLARHRSKPRVYIGCMKSGPVLAQKGVRYYEPEHWKFGEGGNKYFRHATGQLYAISKDLATYISINENVLHKYVNEDVALGSWLIGLDVEHIHDRQWCCGTPPDCEWKAQAGNVCVASFDWRCSGICGSVERIKEVHRRCGEGEKELWNAVVMSLNSLVSHYSERRQAEAARIREKYHDRIPVIVEKAERSDIPDIDKKKYLVPADLTVGQFVYVVRKRIKLSAEKAIFIFVKNILPPTAAMMSAIYEEHKDEDGFLYMTYSGENTFGSF
;
A
#
# COMPACT_ATOMS: atom_id res chain seq x y z
N MET A 1 -31.37 -7.83 -47.39
CA MET A 1 -31.72 -9.08 -46.66
C MET A 1 -30.74 -9.28 -45.50
N HIS A 2 -30.33 -8.22 -44.82
CA HIS A 2 -29.36 -8.28 -43.68
C HIS A 2 -29.80 -7.49 -42.43
N VAL A 3 -31.06 -7.06 -42.32
CA VAL A 3 -31.53 -6.25 -41.18
C VAL A 3 -32.46 -7.04 -40.24
N LEU A 4 -32.83 -8.28 -40.59
CA LEU A 4 -33.80 -9.09 -39.83
C LEU A 4 -33.17 -10.12 -38.87
N LEU A 5 -31.83 -10.20 -38.77
CA LEU A 5 -31.15 -11.19 -37.94
C LEU A 5 -30.62 -10.62 -36.57
N ILE A 6 -30.68 -9.31 -36.37
CA ILE A 6 -30.18 -8.70 -35.12
C ILE A 6 -31.25 -8.57 -34.05
N VAL A 7 -32.55 -8.62 -34.41
CA VAL A 7 -33.66 -8.48 -33.46
C VAL A 7 -34.03 -9.81 -32.77
N TYR A 8 -33.58 -10.96 -33.29
CA TYR A 8 -33.96 -12.28 -32.73
C TYR A 8 -33.04 -12.78 -31.58
N PHE A 9 -31.93 -12.12 -31.31
CA PHE A 9 -31.00 -12.48 -30.21
C PHE A 9 -31.15 -11.62 -28.96
N GLY A 10 -31.93 -10.53 -29.01
CA GLY A 10 -32.12 -9.61 -27.89
C GLY A 10 -33.13 -10.09 -26.82
N ASP A 11 -34.13 -10.88 -27.23
CA ASP A 11 -35.28 -11.21 -26.36
C ASP A 11 -35.12 -12.48 -25.50
N ARG A 12 -33.98 -13.17 -25.55
CA ARG A 12 -33.77 -14.39 -24.75
C ARG A 12 -32.84 -14.20 -23.54
N MET A 13 -32.26 -13.02 -23.31
CA MET A 13 -31.32 -12.80 -22.18
C MET A 13 -31.94 -12.18 -20.93
N TRP A 14 -33.26 -11.86 -20.94
CA TRP A 14 -33.92 -11.22 -19.78
C TRP A 14 -35.29 -11.84 -19.48
N ALA A 15 -35.45 -13.14 -19.56
CA ALA A 15 -36.63 -13.82 -19.02
C ALA A 15 -36.36 -14.18 -17.56
N VAL A 16 -36.88 -13.39 -16.63
CA VAL A 16 -36.99 -13.74 -15.22
C VAL A 16 -37.95 -14.93 -15.11
N PRO A 17 -37.58 -16.05 -14.42
CA PRO A 17 -38.49 -17.14 -14.21
C PRO A 17 -39.63 -16.72 -13.27
N GLU A 18 -40.88 -16.88 -13.67
CA GLU A 18 -42.03 -16.73 -12.78
C GLU A 18 -41.98 -17.75 -11.63
N PRO A 19 -42.29 -17.35 -10.39
CA PRO A 19 -42.33 -18.27 -9.27
C PRO A 19 -43.54 -19.20 -9.37
N LYS A 20 -43.31 -20.48 -9.57
CA LYS A 20 -44.32 -21.51 -9.41
C LYS A 20 -44.81 -21.57 -7.97
N GLY A 21 -46.11 -21.56 -7.82
CA GLY A 21 -46.95 -21.53 -6.67
C GLY A 21 -46.40 -22.05 -5.34
N MET A 22 -46.49 -21.21 -4.34
CA MET A 22 -46.31 -21.54 -2.94
C MET A 22 -47.43 -22.43 -2.46
N SER A 23 -47.14 -23.69 -2.19
CA SER A 23 -47.97 -24.53 -1.32
C SER A 23 -47.64 -24.18 0.15
N ARG A 24 -48.73 -24.08 0.96
CA ARG A 24 -48.66 -23.75 2.40
C ARG A 24 -47.70 -24.68 3.15
N PRO A 25 -46.90 -24.14 4.10
CA PRO A 25 -46.05 -24.98 4.94
C PRO A 25 -46.93 -25.78 5.94
N LYS A 26 -46.67 -27.07 6.02
CA LYS A 26 -47.11 -27.94 7.12
C LYS A 26 -46.28 -27.57 8.36
N GLN A 27 -46.99 -27.57 9.49
CA GLN A 27 -46.37 -27.52 10.81
C GLN A 27 -45.29 -28.61 10.94
N ILE A 28 -44.11 -28.21 11.34
CA ILE A 28 -43.02 -29.09 11.75
C ILE A 28 -42.95 -28.99 13.26
N GLU A 29 -43.08 -30.12 13.89
CA GLU A 29 -42.91 -30.33 15.33
C GLU A 29 -41.47 -30.05 15.76
N ASP A 30 -41.34 -29.62 17.02
CA ASP A 30 -40.10 -29.35 17.72
C ASP A 30 -39.08 -30.49 17.58
N GLY A 31 -37.95 -30.16 16.98
CA GLY A 31 -36.76 -31.00 16.95
C GLY A 31 -35.53 -30.11 17.11
N ASP A 32 -34.89 -30.26 18.26
CA ASP A 32 -33.68 -29.56 18.72
C ASP A 32 -32.61 -29.31 17.65
N ILE A 33 -32.41 -28.06 17.26
CA ILE A 33 -31.17 -27.61 16.65
C ILE A 33 -30.36 -26.85 17.68
N LYS A 34 -29.43 -27.54 18.32
CA LYS A 34 -28.38 -26.93 19.13
C LYS A 34 -27.38 -26.25 18.20
N LEU A 35 -27.50 -24.94 18.01
CA LEU A 35 -26.41 -24.11 17.56
C LEU A 35 -25.57 -23.72 18.77
N ALA A 36 -24.35 -24.23 18.82
CA ALA A 36 -23.35 -23.77 19.78
C ALA A 36 -22.89 -22.38 19.37
N SER A 37 -23.36 -21.33 20.05
CA SER A 37 -22.77 -20.01 20.09
C SER A 37 -22.36 -19.74 21.53
N GLU A 38 -21.11 -19.94 21.86
CA GLU A 38 -20.52 -19.44 23.08
C GLU A 38 -20.34 -17.92 22.99
N GLY A 39 -20.92 -17.22 23.96
CA GLY A 39 -20.58 -15.85 24.27
C GLY A 39 -21.68 -14.81 24.04
N CYS A 40 -22.52 -14.67 25.07
CA CYS A 40 -23.44 -13.60 25.46
C CYS A 40 -24.85 -14.14 25.72
N ASP A 41 -25.05 -14.61 26.97
CA ASP A 41 -26.34 -15.02 27.47
C ASP A 41 -27.13 -13.82 27.98
N PRO A 42 -28.37 -13.60 27.54
CA PRO A 42 -29.40 -13.17 28.45
C PRO A 42 -30.67 -14.03 28.33
N ARG A 43 -31.01 -14.67 29.43
CA ARG A 43 -32.24 -15.43 29.69
C ARG A 43 -33.46 -14.63 29.29
N ILE A 44 -34.18 -15.10 28.30
CA ILE A 44 -35.46 -14.55 27.88
C ILE A 44 -36.55 -15.18 28.78
N LYS A 45 -37.25 -14.35 29.52
CA LYS A 45 -38.55 -14.66 30.11
C LYS A 45 -39.57 -13.68 29.56
N ASP A 46 -40.62 -14.25 28.96
CA ASP A 46 -41.97 -13.71 28.80
C ASP A 46 -42.30 -12.85 27.58
N VAL A 47 -43.28 -13.33 26.83
CA VAL A 47 -43.87 -12.76 25.60
C VAL A 47 -44.42 -11.33 25.75
N ARG A 48 -44.65 -10.81 26.95
CA ARG A 48 -45.00 -9.44 27.23
C ARG A 48 -43.83 -8.46 27.10
N THR A 49 -42.59 -8.96 27.02
CA THR A 49 -41.39 -8.15 26.85
C THR A 49 -41.11 -7.85 25.39
N GLU A 50 -41.53 -8.70 24.44
CA GLU A 50 -41.28 -8.48 22.99
C GLU A 50 -41.94 -7.22 22.43
N LEU A 51 -43.15 -6.89 22.89
CA LEU A 51 -43.82 -5.61 22.47
C LEU A 51 -43.17 -4.35 23.02
N ARG A 52 -42.50 -4.45 24.18
CA ARG A 52 -41.71 -3.30 24.70
C ARG A 52 -40.34 -3.19 24.04
N TYR A 53 -39.76 -4.30 23.60
CA TYR A 53 -38.49 -4.30 22.87
C TYR A 53 -38.63 -3.65 21.48
N THR A 54 -39.67 -3.97 20.72
CA THR A 54 -39.91 -3.36 19.40
C THR A 54 -40.18 -1.83 19.48
N ILE A 55 -40.84 -1.34 20.52
CA ILE A 55 -41.06 0.10 20.73
C ILE A 55 -39.76 0.79 21.19
N GLY A 56 -38.94 0.12 22.02
CA GLY A 56 -37.61 0.60 22.41
C GLY A 56 -36.63 0.67 21.24
N ASP A 57 -36.69 -0.30 20.36
CA ASP A 57 -35.82 -0.40 19.20
C ASP A 57 -36.11 0.71 18.15
N VAL A 58 -37.39 1.00 17.92
CA VAL A 58 -37.81 2.13 17.05
C VAL A 58 -37.39 3.49 17.64
N SER A 59 -37.44 3.64 18.98
CA SER A 59 -36.95 4.87 19.64
C SER A 59 -35.46 5.02 19.53
N ASN A 60 -34.68 3.93 19.72
CA ASN A 60 -33.23 3.90 19.59
C ASN A 60 -32.78 4.15 18.14
N THR A 61 -33.47 3.53 17.18
CA THR A 61 -33.22 3.74 15.75
C THR A 61 -33.50 5.19 15.35
N LYS A 62 -34.58 5.82 15.87
CA LYS A 62 -34.92 7.22 15.63
C LYS A 62 -33.91 8.19 16.26
N HIS A 63 -33.36 7.83 17.41
CA HIS A 63 -32.28 8.59 18.06
C HIS A 63 -30.97 8.47 17.26
N ALA A 64 -30.62 7.25 16.80
CA ALA A 64 -29.45 6.99 15.96
C ALA A 64 -29.52 7.75 14.63
N ILE A 65 -30.69 7.77 13.97
CA ILE A 65 -30.91 8.55 12.73
C ILE A 65 -30.69 10.05 13.00
N ARG A 66 -31.25 10.59 14.07
CA ARG A 66 -31.06 12.02 14.43
C ARG A 66 -29.61 12.37 14.74
N THR A 67 -28.85 11.42 15.31
CA THR A 67 -27.43 11.60 15.60
C THR A 67 -26.61 11.55 14.32
N LEU A 68 -26.95 10.65 13.39
CA LEU A 68 -26.35 10.60 12.06
C LEU A 68 -26.64 11.86 11.25
N ASP A 69 -27.88 12.37 11.25
CA ASP A 69 -28.23 13.62 10.57
C ASP A 69 -27.42 14.82 11.10
N LYS A 70 -27.23 14.90 12.43
CA LYS A 70 -26.36 15.94 13.04
C LYS A 70 -24.89 15.78 12.61
N THR A 71 -24.40 14.54 12.52
CA THR A 71 -23.01 14.27 12.11
C THR A 71 -22.82 14.62 10.63
N ILE A 72 -23.79 14.29 9.78
CA ILE A 72 -23.79 14.66 8.37
C ILE A 72 -23.77 16.19 8.22
N SER A 73 -24.65 16.90 8.91
CA SER A 73 -24.70 18.39 8.88
C SER A 73 -23.39 19.03 9.37
N ASN A 74 -22.74 18.45 10.38
CA ASN A 74 -21.44 18.95 10.85
C ASN A 74 -20.34 18.71 9.81
N LEU A 75 -20.30 17.52 9.20
CA LEU A 75 -19.34 17.18 8.15
C LEU A 75 -19.55 18.02 6.88
N GLU A 76 -20.80 18.33 6.54
CA GLU A 76 -21.12 19.23 5.42
C GLU A 76 -20.65 20.67 5.70
N MET A 77 -20.79 21.15 6.94
CA MET A 77 -20.23 22.44 7.37
C MET A 77 -18.71 22.48 7.31
N GLU A 78 -18.03 21.42 7.81
CA GLU A 78 -16.58 21.32 7.74
C GLU A 78 -16.09 21.25 6.29
N LEU A 79 -16.80 20.51 5.43
CA LEU A 79 -16.50 20.42 4.01
C LEU A 79 -16.69 21.77 3.30
N ALA A 80 -17.75 22.51 3.64
CA ALA A 80 -17.99 23.84 3.11
C ALA A 80 -16.88 24.82 3.56
N ALA A 81 -16.49 24.77 4.84
CA ALA A 81 -15.38 25.56 5.36
C ALA A 81 -14.04 25.22 4.70
N ALA A 82 -13.77 23.92 4.48
CA ALA A 82 -12.56 23.48 3.77
C ALA A 82 -12.55 23.93 2.30
N ARG A 83 -13.70 23.91 1.61
CA ARG A 83 -13.83 24.41 0.23
C ARG A 83 -13.62 25.92 0.15
N THR A 84 -14.21 26.69 1.06
CA THR A 84 -14.00 28.16 1.11
C THR A 84 -12.54 28.51 1.40
N LEU A 85 -11.86 27.73 2.26
CA LEU A 85 -10.42 27.88 2.51
C LEU A 85 -9.60 27.55 1.26
N GLN A 86 -9.93 26.48 0.57
CA GLN A 86 -9.29 26.10 -0.69
C GLN A 86 -9.47 27.16 -1.77
N ASP A 87 -10.68 27.68 -1.92
CA ASP A 87 -10.99 28.76 -2.87
C ASP A 87 -10.27 30.07 -2.50
N SER A 88 -10.11 30.37 -1.22
CA SER A 88 -9.34 31.53 -0.74
C SER A 88 -7.85 31.38 -1.03
N ILE A 89 -7.29 30.18 -0.88
CA ILE A 89 -5.90 29.88 -1.21
C ILE A 89 -5.68 29.98 -2.73
N LEU A 90 -6.60 29.47 -3.54
CA LEU A 90 -6.54 29.51 -4.99
C LEU A 90 -6.73 30.93 -5.56
N SER A 91 -7.54 31.76 -4.90
CA SER A 91 -7.81 33.14 -5.31
C SER A 91 -6.77 34.17 -4.85
N GLY A 92 -5.77 33.75 -4.04
CA GLY A 92 -4.72 34.63 -3.53
C GLY A 92 -5.20 35.74 -2.57
N SER A 93 -6.38 35.59 -2.00
CA SER A 93 -6.93 36.56 -1.01
C SER A 93 -6.17 36.48 0.32
N PRO A 94 -5.86 37.61 0.98
CA PRO A 94 -5.15 37.58 2.26
C PRO A 94 -6.02 36.92 3.33
N ILE A 95 -5.53 35.83 3.88
CA ILE A 95 -6.14 35.12 5.02
C ILE A 95 -6.00 36.04 6.25
N SER A 96 -7.09 36.33 6.94
CA SER A 96 -7.08 37.12 8.18
C SER A 96 -6.17 36.42 9.24
N GLU A 97 -5.41 37.22 9.99
CA GLU A 97 -4.40 36.73 10.96
C GLU A 97 -4.99 35.87 12.09
N ASP A 98 -6.30 35.92 12.30
CA ASP A 98 -7.00 35.15 13.34
C ASP A 98 -7.27 33.68 12.96
N LEU A 99 -7.02 33.29 11.70
CA LEU A 99 -7.11 31.93 11.20
C LEU A 99 -5.72 31.32 10.94
N LYS A 100 -4.73 31.64 11.76
CA LYS A 100 -3.51 30.83 11.82
C LYS A 100 -3.87 29.46 12.37
N ILE A 101 -4.26 28.56 11.45
CA ILE A 101 -4.22 27.12 11.68
C ILE A 101 -2.82 26.83 12.21
N PRO A 102 -2.67 26.22 13.44
CA PRO A 102 -1.36 25.82 13.92
C PRO A 102 -0.72 25.07 12.76
N GLU A 103 0.47 25.52 12.31
CA GLU A 103 1.22 24.92 11.20
C GLU A 103 0.98 23.43 11.25
N LEU A 104 0.23 22.90 10.28
CA LEU A 104 0.11 21.46 10.12
C LEU A 104 1.55 21.01 9.97
N THR A 105 2.13 20.52 11.07
CA THR A 105 3.51 20.05 11.13
C THR A 105 3.65 19.12 9.96
N LYS A 106 4.39 19.57 8.94
CA LYS A 106 4.59 18.87 7.68
C LYS A 106 5.06 17.47 8.07
N LYS A 107 4.13 16.48 8.07
CA LYS A 107 4.43 15.12 8.52
C LYS A 107 5.68 14.69 7.81
N ARG A 108 6.71 14.35 8.56
CA ARG A 108 8.00 13.94 8.00
C ARG A 108 7.77 12.77 7.06
N LYS A 109 8.27 12.87 5.83
CA LYS A 109 8.14 11.82 4.84
C LYS A 109 9.28 10.82 4.97
N TYR A 110 8.94 9.53 4.99
CA TYR A 110 9.88 8.43 5.06
C TYR A 110 9.96 7.70 3.72
N VAL A 111 11.05 6.98 3.48
CA VAL A 111 11.21 6.13 2.30
C VAL A 111 10.55 4.78 2.53
N MET A 112 10.84 4.16 3.69
CA MET A 112 10.24 2.88 4.04
C MET A 112 10.13 2.68 5.55
N VAL A 113 9.11 1.89 5.93
CA VAL A 113 8.95 1.33 7.27
C VAL A 113 9.13 -0.17 7.18
N VAL A 114 10.10 -0.71 7.91
CA VAL A 114 10.41 -2.14 7.96
C VAL A 114 9.91 -2.71 9.28
N GLY A 115 8.89 -3.56 9.20
CA GLY A 115 8.34 -4.32 10.33
C GLY A 115 8.88 -5.74 10.35
N ILE A 116 9.64 -6.06 11.40
CA ILE A 116 10.20 -7.39 11.62
C ILE A 116 9.23 -8.19 12.48
N ASN A 117 8.46 -9.10 11.87
CA ASN A 117 7.53 -9.95 12.59
C ASN A 117 8.27 -10.87 13.55
N THR A 118 7.94 -10.79 14.83
CA THR A 118 8.58 -11.60 15.88
C THR A 118 7.56 -12.14 16.88
N ALA A 119 7.94 -13.12 17.68
CA ALA A 119 7.11 -13.71 18.74
C ALA A 119 7.76 -13.49 20.12
N PHE A 120 7.00 -13.70 21.20
CA PHE A 120 7.51 -13.58 22.57
C PHE A 120 8.73 -14.47 22.81
N SER A 121 8.71 -15.70 22.31
CA SER A 121 9.81 -16.68 22.45
C SER A 121 11.06 -16.34 21.63
N SER A 122 10.98 -15.42 20.68
CA SER A 122 12.03 -15.15 19.69
C SER A 122 13.13 -14.19 20.15
N ARG A 123 13.31 -13.99 21.44
CA ARG A 123 14.32 -13.04 21.97
C ARG A 123 15.72 -13.27 21.38
N LYS A 124 16.18 -14.53 21.32
CA LYS A 124 17.50 -14.85 20.75
C LYS A 124 17.61 -14.44 19.27
N ARG A 125 16.54 -14.58 18.48
CA ARG A 125 16.49 -14.13 17.09
C ARG A 125 16.56 -12.62 17.02
N ARG A 126 15.78 -11.88 17.83
CA ARG A 126 15.86 -10.41 17.89
C ARG A 126 17.27 -9.94 18.24
N ASP A 127 17.89 -10.54 19.25
CA ASP A 127 19.25 -10.19 19.64
C ASP A 127 20.27 -10.50 18.53
N SER A 128 20.09 -11.58 17.76
CA SER A 128 20.95 -11.90 16.61
C SER A 128 20.78 -10.92 15.45
N ILE A 129 19.57 -10.41 15.20
CA ILE A 129 19.29 -9.37 14.22
C ILE A 129 19.90 -8.03 14.64
N ARG A 130 19.76 -7.63 15.92
CA ARG A 130 20.38 -6.41 16.48
C ARG A 130 21.91 -6.43 16.37
N ASN A 131 22.50 -7.62 16.48
CA ASN A 131 23.94 -7.82 16.39
C ASN A 131 24.47 -7.95 14.95
N THR A 132 23.59 -7.88 13.94
CA THR A 132 23.94 -8.04 12.53
C THR A 132 23.47 -6.88 11.67
N TRP A 133 22.29 -6.97 11.08
CA TRP A 133 21.87 -6.04 10.04
C TRP A 133 20.93 -4.90 10.52
N MET A 134 20.39 -4.97 11.75
CA MET A 134 19.53 -3.91 12.28
C MET A 134 20.36 -2.89 13.09
N PRO A 135 20.49 -1.63 12.64
CA PRO A 135 21.17 -0.58 13.41
C PRO A 135 20.52 -0.33 14.76
N GLN A 136 21.33 -0.09 15.80
CA GLN A 136 20.87 0.09 17.17
C GLN A 136 21.15 1.51 17.69
N GLY A 137 20.41 1.94 18.72
CA GLY A 137 20.64 3.18 19.46
C GLY A 137 20.69 4.41 18.54
N GLU A 138 21.73 5.21 18.65
CA GLU A 138 21.92 6.44 17.87
C GLU A 138 22.06 6.18 16.36
N LYS A 139 22.67 5.04 15.94
CA LYS A 139 22.74 4.67 14.52
C LYS A 139 21.33 4.49 13.94
N ARG A 140 20.40 3.88 14.70
CA ARG A 140 19.02 3.71 14.26
C ARG A 140 18.28 5.04 14.14
N LYS A 141 18.41 5.93 15.15
CA LYS A 141 17.81 7.27 15.08
C LYS A 141 18.34 8.05 13.88
N LYS A 142 19.65 8.02 13.67
CA LYS A 142 20.29 8.64 12.51
C LYS A 142 19.76 8.06 11.19
N LEU A 143 19.53 6.74 11.10
CA LEU A 143 18.93 6.09 9.94
C LEU A 143 17.51 6.62 9.68
N GLU A 144 16.71 6.75 10.73
CA GLU A 144 15.36 7.33 10.63
C GLU A 144 15.42 8.81 10.23
N GLU A 145 16.34 9.57 10.80
CA GLU A 145 16.46 11.00 10.56
C GLU A 145 17.12 11.35 9.22
N GLU A 146 18.21 10.72 8.84
CA GLU A 146 18.95 11.09 7.63
C GLU A 146 18.50 10.28 6.40
N LYS A 147 18.07 9.03 6.58
CA LYS A 147 17.72 8.14 5.46
C LYS A 147 16.22 7.88 5.32
N GLY A 148 15.41 8.32 6.29
CA GLY A 148 13.97 8.09 6.23
C GLY A 148 13.60 6.61 6.28
N ILE A 149 14.40 5.78 6.95
CA ILE A 149 14.19 4.34 7.09
C ILE A 149 13.85 4.03 8.53
N VAL A 150 12.64 3.58 8.79
CA VAL A 150 12.17 3.12 10.10
C VAL A 150 12.28 1.61 10.17
N VAL A 151 12.87 1.07 11.25
CA VAL A 151 12.96 -0.39 11.48
C VAL A 151 12.45 -0.71 12.88
N ARG A 152 11.46 -1.62 12.99
CA ARG A 152 10.85 -2.02 14.27
C ARG A 152 10.57 -3.53 14.29
N PHE A 153 10.75 -4.13 15.46
CA PHE A 153 10.15 -5.44 15.76
C PHE A 153 8.65 -5.28 16.00
N VAL A 154 7.86 -6.06 15.27
CA VAL A 154 6.39 -6.01 15.32
C VAL A 154 5.89 -7.13 16.21
N ILE A 155 5.14 -6.80 17.25
CA ILE A 155 4.56 -7.77 18.18
C ILE A 155 3.25 -7.26 18.78
N GLY A 156 2.27 -8.15 18.90
CA GLY A 156 0.99 -7.90 19.59
C GLY A 156 1.10 -8.12 21.10
N HIS A 157 -0.03 -8.47 21.72
CA HIS A 157 -0.15 -8.73 23.15
C HIS A 157 -0.24 -10.22 23.47
N GLY A 158 0.06 -10.56 24.71
CA GLY A 158 -0.22 -11.89 25.25
C GLY A 158 -1.72 -12.10 25.46
N ALA A 159 -2.16 -13.35 25.54
CA ALA A 159 -3.57 -13.69 25.80
C ALA A 159 -4.10 -13.08 27.13
N THR A 160 -3.19 -12.77 28.07
CA THR A 160 -3.50 -12.04 29.30
C THR A 160 -2.82 -10.67 29.23
N ALA A 161 -3.59 -9.61 29.04
CA ALA A 161 -3.08 -8.25 28.98
C ALA A 161 -2.27 -7.90 30.24
N GLY A 162 -1.07 -7.32 30.05
CA GLY A 162 -0.14 -7.00 31.14
C GLY A 162 0.48 -8.23 31.83
N GLY A 163 0.37 -9.41 31.23
CA GLY A 163 0.94 -10.66 31.73
C GLY A 163 2.48 -10.68 31.74
N ILE A 164 3.05 -11.81 32.14
CA ILE A 164 4.52 -11.99 32.22
C ILE A 164 5.19 -11.75 30.87
N LEU A 165 4.55 -12.19 29.77
CA LEU A 165 5.08 -12.04 28.41
C LEU A 165 5.11 -10.57 28.00
N ASP A 166 4.04 -9.82 28.24
CA ASP A 166 3.98 -8.39 27.92
C ASP A 166 5.02 -7.60 28.70
N ARG A 167 5.14 -7.85 30.02
CA ARG A 167 6.17 -7.22 30.86
C ARG A 167 7.60 -7.55 30.41
N ALA A 168 7.83 -8.76 29.89
CA ALA A 168 9.14 -9.13 29.35
C ALA A 168 9.48 -8.30 28.09
N ILE A 169 8.52 -8.09 27.18
CA ILE A 169 8.70 -7.24 26.01
C ILE A 169 8.84 -5.77 26.40
N GLU A 170 8.06 -5.27 27.35
CA GLU A 170 8.19 -3.90 27.86
C GLU A 170 9.57 -3.61 28.45
N ALA A 171 10.12 -4.58 29.21
CA ALA A 171 11.47 -4.49 29.75
C ALA A 171 12.54 -4.49 28.65
N GLU A 172 12.34 -5.29 27.59
CA GLU A 172 13.20 -5.34 26.42
C GLU A 172 13.11 -4.03 25.62
N ASP A 173 11.90 -3.50 25.43
CA ASP A 173 11.68 -2.24 24.70
C ASP A 173 12.24 -1.02 25.45
N LYS A 174 12.09 -0.96 26.76
CA LYS A 174 12.77 0.08 27.59
C LYS A 174 14.27 0.11 27.37
N LYS A 175 14.89 -1.04 27.11
CA LYS A 175 16.33 -1.14 26.86
C LYS A 175 16.72 -0.74 25.43
N HIS A 176 15.95 -1.16 24.42
CA HIS A 176 16.33 -1.03 23.02
C HIS A 176 15.49 0.00 22.25
N GLY A 177 14.25 0.26 22.68
CA GLY A 177 13.33 1.22 22.06
C GLY A 177 12.98 0.89 20.61
N ASP A 178 12.98 -0.39 20.23
CA ASP A 178 12.92 -0.85 18.84
C ASP A 178 11.68 -1.71 18.50
N PHE A 179 10.66 -1.67 19.35
CA PHE A 179 9.40 -2.35 19.11
C PHE A 179 8.32 -1.43 18.51
N LEU A 180 7.45 -2.03 17.72
CA LEU A 180 6.12 -1.57 17.37
C LEU A 180 5.12 -2.51 18.02
N ARG A 181 4.48 -2.05 19.10
CA ARG A 181 3.39 -2.78 19.74
C ARG A 181 2.12 -2.58 18.92
N LEU A 182 1.46 -3.69 18.58
CA LEU A 182 0.20 -3.66 17.86
C LEU A 182 -0.97 -3.50 18.85
N ASP A 183 -1.04 -2.33 19.44
CA ASP A 183 -2.20 -1.86 20.17
C ASP A 183 -3.14 -1.17 19.18
N LEU A 184 -4.44 -1.35 19.28
CA LEU A 184 -5.37 -0.49 18.58
C LEU A 184 -5.23 0.93 19.16
N ILE A 185 -4.30 1.68 18.63
CA ILE A 185 -4.23 3.12 18.88
C ILE A 185 -5.28 3.77 17.97
N LEU A 186 -6.54 3.70 18.41
CA LEU A 186 -7.45 4.78 18.03
C LEU A 186 -6.87 6.05 18.67
N PRO A 187 -6.58 7.11 17.88
CA PRO A 187 -6.13 8.37 18.48
C PRO A 187 -7.11 8.74 19.57
N ARG A 188 -6.65 9.01 20.79
CA ARG A 188 -7.49 9.44 21.93
C ARG A 188 -8.46 10.56 21.57
N VAL A 189 -8.16 11.32 20.54
CA VAL A 189 -8.99 12.38 19.99
C VAL A 189 -10.31 11.86 19.38
N TRP A 190 -10.28 10.70 18.71
CA TRP A 190 -11.51 10.10 18.17
C TRP A 190 -12.36 9.41 19.25
N LEU A 191 -11.72 8.90 20.30
CA LEU A 191 -12.42 8.28 21.43
C LEU A 191 -13.28 9.28 22.22
N VAL A 192 -12.82 10.53 22.33
CA VAL A 192 -13.55 11.58 23.04
C VAL A 192 -14.75 12.11 22.23
N ILE A 193 -14.70 11.96 20.91
CA ILE A 193 -15.77 12.46 20.00
C ILE A 193 -16.91 11.44 19.84
N LEU A 194 -16.65 10.12 19.99
CA LEU A 194 -17.62 9.08 19.64
C LEU A 194 -18.40 8.48 20.81
N SER A 195 -18.09 8.78 22.07
CA SER A 195 -18.84 8.22 23.19
C SER A 195 -18.86 9.11 24.43
N SER A 196 -20.05 9.44 24.86
CA SER A 196 -20.33 10.02 26.19
C SER A 196 -20.41 8.96 27.31
N ASP A 197 -20.18 7.68 27.02
CA ASP A 197 -20.26 6.60 28.00
C ASP A 197 -18.97 5.75 28.00
N PRO A 198 -18.14 5.81 29.09
CA PRO A 198 -16.90 5.08 29.22
C PRO A 198 -17.03 3.55 29.24
N HIS A 199 -18.21 3.01 29.58
CA HIS A 199 -18.44 1.56 29.67
C HIS A 199 -18.68 0.90 28.30
N THR A 200 -19.22 1.61 27.33
CA THR A 200 -19.47 1.10 25.98
C THR A 200 -18.16 0.99 25.17
N LEU A 201 -17.15 1.78 25.52
CA LEU A 201 -15.83 1.80 24.84
C LEU A 201 -14.94 0.62 25.19
N MET A 202 -15.17 -0.02 26.32
CA MET A 202 -14.30 -1.11 26.79
C MET A 202 -14.58 -2.45 26.09
N GLN A 203 -15.66 -2.59 25.34
CA GLN A 203 -16.13 -3.84 24.76
C GLN A 203 -15.75 -4.09 23.29
N CYS A 204 -15.14 -3.12 22.61
CA CYS A 204 -14.73 -3.22 21.19
C CYS A 204 -13.22 -3.22 20.95
N TYR A 205 -12.41 -3.30 21.99
CA TYR A 205 -10.96 -3.44 21.85
C TYR A 205 -10.59 -4.89 21.53
N GLN A 206 -10.49 -5.24 20.27
CA GLN A 206 -9.76 -6.44 19.86
C GLN A 206 -8.27 -6.10 19.83
N GLU A 207 -7.61 -6.19 20.98
CA GLU A 207 -6.14 -6.24 21.05
C GLU A 207 -5.67 -7.43 20.21
N HIS A 208 -4.64 -7.21 19.35
CA HIS A 208 -4.10 -8.34 18.59
C HIS A 208 -3.37 -9.29 19.54
N VAL A 209 -3.98 -10.44 19.81
CA VAL A 209 -3.38 -11.51 20.60
C VAL A 209 -2.44 -12.33 19.73
N GLU A 210 -1.18 -12.46 20.16
CA GLU A 210 -0.18 -13.25 19.45
C GLU A 210 -0.55 -14.73 19.39
N GLY A 211 -0.57 -15.30 18.18
CA GLY A 211 -0.78 -16.72 17.92
C GLY A 211 -0.36 -17.12 16.52
N TYR A 212 -0.02 -18.39 16.32
CA TYR A 212 0.40 -18.88 15.00
C TYR A 212 -0.70 -18.70 13.93
N LEU A 213 -1.96 -18.93 14.30
CA LEU A 213 -3.10 -18.78 13.40
C LEU A 213 -3.51 -17.31 13.20
N GLU A 214 -2.97 -16.39 13.99
CA GLU A 214 -3.27 -14.96 13.94
C GLU A 214 -2.24 -14.14 13.11
N LEU A 215 -1.32 -14.82 12.42
CA LEU A 215 -0.26 -14.14 11.67
C LEU A 215 -0.82 -13.23 10.55
N SER A 216 -1.90 -13.65 9.88
CA SER A 216 -2.61 -12.82 8.90
C SER A 216 -3.25 -11.58 9.52
N GLY A 217 -3.84 -11.72 10.72
CA GLY A 217 -4.34 -10.62 11.52
C GLY A 217 -3.22 -9.65 11.91
N LYS A 218 -2.11 -10.17 12.43
CA LYS A 218 -0.92 -9.40 12.79
C LYS A 218 -0.39 -8.56 11.63
N THR A 219 -0.26 -9.16 10.45
CA THR A 219 0.22 -8.46 9.26
C THR A 219 -0.73 -7.34 8.83
N LYS A 220 -2.04 -7.59 8.90
CA LYS A 220 -3.07 -6.59 8.62
C LYS A 220 -2.97 -5.40 9.58
N THR A 221 -2.95 -5.66 10.88
CA THR A 221 -2.82 -4.63 11.93
C THR A 221 -1.47 -3.92 11.85
N TYR A 222 -0.38 -4.61 11.47
CA TYR A 222 0.90 -3.97 11.23
C TYR A 222 0.82 -2.89 10.14
N PHE A 223 0.25 -3.19 8.97
CA PHE A 223 0.14 -2.20 7.90
C PHE A 223 -0.78 -1.04 8.29
N ALA A 224 -1.90 -1.31 8.94
CA ALA A 224 -2.82 -0.28 9.43
C ALA A 224 -2.14 0.66 10.45
N THR A 225 -1.41 0.09 11.41
CA THR A 225 -0.67 0.88 12.41
C THR A 225 0.48 1.66 11.78
N ALA A 226 1.27 1.02 10.93
CA ALA A 226 2.45 1.63 10.33
C ALA A 226 2.09 2.82 9.42
N VAL A 227 1.04 2.72 8.59
CA VAL A 227 0.60 3.83 7.72
C VAL A 227 0.02 5.00 8.51
N THR A 228 -0.51 4.74 9.69
CA THR A 228 -1.03 5.78 10.59
C THR A 228 0.11 6.54 11.29
N LEU A 229 1.16 5.83 11.72
CA LEU A 229 2.27 6.41 12.47
C LEU A 229 3.30 7.12 11.56
N TRP A 230 3.60 6.55 10.40
CA TRP A 230 4.64 7.05 9.51
C TRP A 230 4.12 7.26 8.09
N ASP A 231 4.35 8.44 7.54
CA ASP A 231 4.12 8.72 6.12
C ASP A 231 5.31 8.23 5.31
N ALA A 232 5.25 6.97 4.83
CA ALA A 232 6.31 6.34 4.06
C ALA A 232 5.85 5.98 2.64
N ASP A 233 6.79 5.92 1.70
CA ASP A 233 6.47 5.49 0.32
C ASP A 233 6.21 3.98 0.26
N PHE A 234 6.93 3.19 1.08
CA PHE A 234 6.80 1.73 1.15
C PHE A 234 6.70 1.21 2.59
N TYR A 235 5.95 0.13 2.76
CA TYR A 235 5.85 -0.64 4.00
C TYR A 235 6.31 -2.06 3.74
N VAL A 236 7.28 -2.50 4.53
CA VAL A 236 8.01 -3.76 4.36
C VAL A 236 7.69 -4.68 5.52
N LYS A 237 7.31 -5.92 5.23
CA LYS A 237 7.23 -7.00 6.23
C LYS A 237 8.42 -7.93 6.03
N VAL A 238 9.06 -8.32 7.12
CA VAL A 238 10.12 -9.32 7.14
C VAL A 238 9.99 -10.24 8.36
N ASP A 239 10.40 -11.51 8.24
CA ASP A 239 10.44 -12.45 9.37
C ASP A 239 11.73 -12.30 10.18
N ASP A 240 11.69 -12.68 11.47
CA ASP A 240 12.81 -12.52 12.42
C ASP A 240 13.94 -13.57 12.24
N ASP A 241 13.90 -14.33 11.16
CA ASP A 241 14.93 -15.28 10.75
C ASP A 241 15.45 -15.07 9.32
N VAL A 242 15.32 -13.84 8.82
CA VAL A 242 15.78 -13.43 7.48
C VAL A 242 16.91 -12.42 7.61
N HIS A 243 17.96 -12.56 6.79
CA HIS A 243 18.98 -11.54 6.66
C HIS A 243 18.57 -10.52 5.60
N VAL A 244 18.70 -9.22 5.91
CA VAL A 244 18.32 -8.12 5.01
C VAL A 244 19.46 -7.11 4.87
N ASN A 245 19.69 -6.66 3.64
CA ASN A 245 20.58 -5.56 3.30
C ASN A 245 19.72 -4.29 3.11
N LEU A 246 19.65 -3.45 4.15
CA LEU A 246 18.73 -2.29 4.23
C LEU A 246 19.01 -1.23 3.17
N GLY A 247 20.27 -0.97 2.84
CA GLY A 247 20.66 0.00 1.81
C GLY A 247 20.28 -0.50 0.41
N THR A 248 20.53 -1.78 0.13
CA THR A 248 20.12 -2.44 -1.12
C THR A 248 18.59 -2.48 -1.23
N LEU A 249 17.87 -2.80 -0.15
CA LEU A 249 16.41 -2.76 -0.07
C LEU A 249 15.89 -1.35 -0.40
N GLY A 250 16.40 -0.33 0.28
CA GLY A 250 15.98 1.05 0.06
C GLY A 250 16.25 1.55 -1.36
N THR A 251 17.41 1.19 -1.92
CA THR A 251 17.77 1.54 -3.31
C THR A 251 16.85 0.86 -4.32
N THR A 252 16.47 -0.39 -4.06
CA THR A 252 15.54 -1.14 -4.93
C THR A 252 14.15 -0.52 -4.89
N LEU A 253 13.62 -0.22 -3.69
CA LEU A 253 12.31 0.40 -3.53
C LEU A 253 12.26 1.81 -4.12
N ALA A 254 13.34 2.59 -4.02
CA ALA A 254 13.41 3.93 -4.59
C ALA A 254 13.18 3.97 -6.11
N ARG A 255 13.53 2.90 -6.85
CA ARG A 255 13.28 2.80 -8.30
C ARG A 255 11.80 2.69 -8.66
N HIS A 256 10.97 2.29 -7.70
CA HIS A 256 9.52 2.08 -7.89
C HIS A 256 8.66 3.16 -7.21
N ARG A 257 9.28 4.20 -6.65
CA ARG A 257 8.62 5.24 -5.85
C ARG A 257 7.52 6.01 -6.61
N SER A 258 7.72 6.22 -7.91
CA SER A 258 6.76 6.93 -8.77
C SER A 258 5.59 6.08 -9.23
N LYS A 259 5.63 4.76 -8.99
CA LYS A 259 4.61 3.82 -9.44
C LYS A 259 3.54 3.62 -8.38
N PRO A 260 2.26 3.71 -8.72
CA PRO A 260 1.19 3.38 -7.80
C PRO A 260 1.02 1.86 -7.65
N ARG A 261 0.44 1.45 -6.55
CA ARG A 261 0.00 0.07 -6.28
C ARG A 261 1.06 -1.01 -6.54
N VAL A 262 2.27 -0.77 -6.01
CA VAL A 262 3.40 -1.71 -6.13
C VAL A 262 3.35 -2.76 -5.03
N TYR A 263 3.44 -4.03 -5.40
CA TYR A 263 3.70 -5.16 -4.53
C TYR A 263 4.95 -5.89 -5.02
N ILE A 264 6.04 -5.79 -4.28
CA ILE A 264 7.36 -6.30 -4.66
C ILE A 264 7.85 -7.34 -3.66
N GLY A 265 8.49 -8.40 -4.17
CA GLY A 265 9.08 -9.45 -3.37
C GLY A 265 9.51 -10.65 -4.22
N CYS A 266 9.77 -11.76 -3.56
CA CYS A 266 9.97 -13.06 -4.22
C CYS A 266 8.62 -13.66 -4.59
N MET A 267 8.11 -13.34 -5.79
CA MET A 267 6.77 -13.77 -6.22
C MET A 267 6.74 -15.26 -6.54
N LYS A 268 5.69 -15.92 -6.04
CA LYS A 268 5.38 -17.33 -6.27
C LYS A 268 3.90 -17.52 -6.61
N SER A 269 3.59 -18.67 -7.17
CA SER A 269 2.28 -19.30 -7.13
C SER A 269 2.53 -20.79 -6.97
N GLY A 270 1.67 -21.49 -6.25
CA GLY A 270 1.89 -22.90 -5.94
C GLY A 270 0.58 -23.63 -5.68
N PRO A 271 0.62 -24.95 -5.47
CA PRO A 271 -0.58 -25.72 -5.18
C PRO A 271 -1.17 -25.29 -3.83
N VAL A 272 -2.50 -25.30 -3.75
CA VAL A 272 -3.22 -25.15 -2.48
C VAL A 272 -3.09 -26.46 -1.71
N LEU A 273 -2.61 -26.42 -0.46
CA LEU A 273 -2.35 -27.60 0.33
C LEU A 273 -3.62 -28.00 1.11
N ALA A 274 -4.44 -28.86 0.50
CA ALA A 274 -5.73 -29.30 1.03
C ALA A 274 -5.65 -30.50 1.99
N GLN A 275 -4.49 -31.13 2.17
CA GLN A 275 -4.33 -32.32 3.03
C GLN A 275 -4.06 -31.90 4.47
N LYS A 276 -4.89 -32.36 5.41
CA LYS A 276 -4.67 -32.14 6.85
C LYS A 276 -3.33 -32.74 7.31
N GLY A 277 -2.65 -32.02 8.20
CA GLY A 277 -1.38 -32.46 8.79
C GLY A 277 -0.13 -32.13 7.97
N VAL A 278 -0.25 -31.64 6.74
CA VAL A 278 0.89 -31.09 6.03
C VAL A 278 1.19 -29.65 6.50
N ARG A 279 2.46 -29.27 6.45
CA ARG A 279 2.89 -27.89 6.73
C ARG A 279 2.19 -26.94 5.73
N TYR A 280 1.67 -25.83 6.22
CA TYR A 280 0.90 -24.86 5.43
C TYR A 280 -0.44 -25.38 4.88
N TYR A 281 -1.05 -26.36 5.55
CA TYR A 281 -2.42 -26.79 5.27
C TYR A 281 -3.37 -25.60 5.24
N GLU A 282 -4.20 -25.51 4.19
CA GLU A 282 -5.23 -24.47 4.06
C GLU A 282 -6.61 -25.06 4.36
N PRO A 283 -7.21 -24.75 5.52
CA PRO A 283 -8.54 -25.27 5.89
C PRO A 283 -9.64 -24.86 4.92
N GLU A 284 -9.50 -23.68 4.32
CA GLU A 284 -10.46 -23.10 3.37
C GLU A 284 -10.07 -23.34 1.91
N HIS A 285 -9.33 -24.42 1.63
CA HIS A 285 -8.83 -24.79 0.30
C HIS A 285 -9.89 -24.75 -0.80
N TRP A 286 -11.15 -25.05 -0.45
CA TRP A 286 -12.28 -25.04 -1.38
C TRP A 286 -12.59 -23.65 -1.97
N LYS A 287 -12.18 -22.56 -1.32
CA LYS A 287 -12.34 -21.19 -1.82
C LYS A 287 -11.45 -20.90 -3.03
N PHE A 288 -10.45 -21.72 -3.29
CA PHE A 288 -9.52 -21.56 -4.41
C PHE A 288 -9.88 -22.41 -5.63
N GLY A 289 -11.07 -23.04 -5.64
CA GLY A 289 -11.60 -23.85 -6.74
C GLY A 289 -11.34 -25.34 -6.61
N GLU A 290 -11.80 -26.13 -7.59
CA GLU A 290 -11.69 -27.59 -7.63
C GLU A 290 -10.51 -28.03 -8.50
N GLY A 291 -9.88 -29.14 -8.17
CA GLY A 291 -8.91 -29.90 -8.99
C GLY A 291 -7.72 -29.11 -9.54
N GLY A 292 -6.51 -29.42 -9.10
CA GLY A 292 -5.29 -28.73 -9.56
C GLY A 292 -5.16 -27.29 -9.13
N ASN A 293 -5.80 -26.93 -8.05
CA ASN A 293 -5.87 -25.59 -7.49
C ASN A 293 -4.49 -25.01 -7.20
N LYS A 294 -4.28 -23.81 -7.72
CA LYS A 294 -3.09 -23.02 -7.43
C LYS A 294 -3.49 -21.71 -6.79
N TYR A 295 -2.70 -21.29 -5.81
CA TYR A 295 -2.78 -19.92 -5.34
C TYR A 295 -2.48 -18.93 -6.48
N PHE A 296 -3.12 -17.78 -6.45
CA PHE A 296 -2.76 -16.63 -7.26
C PHE A 296 -1.30 -16.20 -6.98
N ARG A 297 -0.78 -15.32 -7.82
CA ARG A 297 0.59 -14.79 -7.67
C ARG A 297 0.67 -13.90 -6.43
N HIS A 298 1.55 -14.23 -5.50
CA HIS A 298 1.84 -13.49 -4.28
C HIS A 298 3.33 -13.57 -3.94
N ALA A 299 3.84 -12.68 -3.08
CA ALA A 299 5.20 -12.79 -2.57
C ALA A 299 5.30 -13.87 -1.48
N THR A 300 6.47 -14.45 -1.30
CA THR A 300 6.73 -15.36 -0.16
C THR A 300 6.76 -14.57 1.15
N GLY A 301 6.35 -15.19 2.25
CA GLY A 301 6.20 -14.56 3.56
C GLY A 301 7.51 -14.05 4.19
N GLN A 302 8.69 -14.48 3.72
CA GLN A 302 9.97 -14.10 4.34
C GLN A 302 10.26 -12.60 4.27
N LEU A 303 10.05 -11.99 3.11
CA LEU A 303 10.20 -10.55 2.89
C LEU A 303 9.36 -10.09 1.69
N TYR A 304 8.63 -9.01 1.87
CA TYR A 304 7.97 -8.28 0.79
C TYR A 304 7.71 -6.82 1.19
N ALA A 305 7.43 -5.99 0.20
CA ALA A 305 7.03 -4.60 0.39
C ALA A 305 5.78 -4.26 -0.43
N ILE A 306 4.97 -3.36 0.11
CA ILE A 306 3.83 -2.75 -0.57
C ILE A 306 3.95 -1.22 -0.54
N SER A 307 3.43 -0.56 -1.56
CA SER A 307 3.36 0.90 -1.64
C SER A 307 2.35 1.48 -0.64
N LYS A 308 2.47 2.78 -0.37
CA LYS A 308 1.64 3.50 0.59
C LYS A 308 0.14 3.36 0.32
N ASP A 309 -0.27 3.46 -0.93
CA ASP A 309 -1.67 3.35 -1.35
C ASP A 309 -2.26 1.96 -1.03
N LEU A 310 -1.48 0.87 -1.23
CA LEU A 310 -1.90 -0.47 -0.83
C LEU A 310 -1.97 -0.63 0.70
N ALA A 311 -1.01 -0.11 1.44
CA ALA A 311 -1.04 -0.12 2.91
C ALA A 311 -2.24 0.69 3.45
N THR A 312 -2.56 1.83 2.83
CA THR A 312 -3.73 2.64 3.15
C THR A 312 -5.04 1.89 2.85
N TYR A 313 -5.10 1.21 1.70
CA TYR A 313 -6.24 0.35 1.35
C TYR A 313 -6.48 -0.74 2.41
N ILE A 314 -5.41 -1.41 2.87
CA ILE A 314 -5.51 -2.42 3.93
C ILE A 314 -6.00 -1.80 5.23
N SER A 315 -5.49 -0.62 5.61
CA SER A 315 -5.91 0.10 6.82
C SER A 315 -7.40 0.47 6.80
N ILE A 316 -7.89 1.01 5.70
CA ILE A 316 -9.30 1.41 5.57
C ILE A 316 -10.24 0.21 5.59
N ASN A 317 -9.82 -0.92 5.00
CA ASN A 317 -10.64 -2.11 4.83
C ASN A 317 -10.33 -3.21 5.86
N GLU A 318 -9.61 -2.90 6.94
CA GLU A 318 -9.14 -3.87 7.93
C GLU A 318 -10.23 -4.81 8.42
N ASN A 319 -11.44 -4.32 8.66
CA ASN A 319 -12.54 -5.08 9.23
C ASN A 319 -13.18 -6.10 8.26
N VAL A 320 -13.03 -5.91 6.95
CA VAL A 320 -13.66 -6.76 5.92
C VAL A 320 -12.67 -7.68 5.20
N LEU A 321 -11.37 -7.44 5.33
CA LEU A 321 -10.35 -8.26 4.69
C LEU A 321 -10.23 -9.62 5.37
N HIS A 322 -10.43 -10.69 4.59
CA HIS A 322 -10.43 -12.08 5.08
C HIS A 322 -9.05 -12.53 5.53
N LYS A 323 -8.99 -13.31 6.62
CA LYS A 323 -7.75 -13.88 7.18
C LYS A 323 -7.63 -15.34 6.78
N TYR A 324 -6.80 -15.66 5.78
CA TYR A 324 -6.38 -17.05 5.52
C TYR A 324 -5.30 -17.47 6.53
N VAL A 325 -5.11 -18.78 6.72
CA VAL A 325 -4.11 -19.32 7.65
C VAL A 325 -2.69 -18.89 7.26
N ASN A 326 -2.40 -18.89 5.95
CA ASN A 326 -1.11 -18.46 5.45
C ASN A 326 -1.14 -16.94 5.19
N GLU A 327 -0.30 -16.21 5.87
CA GLU A 327 -0.26 -14.74 5.87
C GLU A 327 0.05 -14.16 4.50
N ASP A 328 0.97 -14.77 3.75
CA ASP A 328 1.35 -14.35 2.40
C ASP A 328 0.20 -14.57 1.39
N VAL A 329 -0.58 -15.63 1.57
CA VAL A 329 -1.82 -15.89 0.81
C VAL A 329 -2.88 -14.85 1.18
N ALA A 330 -3.05 -14.55 2.47
CA ALA A 330 -4.00 -13.55 2.93
C ALA A 330 -3.72 -12.18 2.27
N LEU A 331 -2.48 -11.70 2.33
CA LEU A 331 -2.10 -10.44 1.66
C LEU A 331 -2.39 -10.49 0.16
N GLY A 332 -1.98 -11.54 -0.53
CA GLY A 332 -2.23 -11.68 -1.96
C GLY A 332 -3.73 -11.66 -2.29
N SER A 333 -4.58 -12.26 -1.44
CA SER A 333 -6.04 -12.26 -1.62
C SER A 333 -6.65 -10.86 -1.49
N TRP A 334 -6.13 -10.02 -0.60
CA TRP A 334 -6.61 -8.65 -0.42
C TRP A 334 -6.34 -7.77 -1.64
N LEU A 335 -5.35 -8.12 -2.43
CA LEU A 335 -4.85 -7.34 -3.55
C LEU A 335 -5.31 -7.83 -4.92
N ILE A 336 -5.87 -9.05 -5.01
CA ILE A 336 -6.19 -9.69 -6.31
C ILE A 336 -7.26 -8.94 -7.13
N GLY A 337 -8.16 -8.24 -6.46
CA GLY A 337 -9.21 -7.43 -7.10
C GLY A 337 -8.75 -6.01 -7.49
N LEU A 338 -7.50 -5.66 -7.22
CA LEU A 338 -6.93 -4.34 -7.49
C LEU A 338 -5.98 -4.40 -8.69
N ASP A 339 -5.82 -3.28 -9.40
CA ASP A 339 -4.81 -3.12 -10.45
C ASP A 339 -3.42 -2.93 -9.82
N VAL A 340 -2.80 -4.04 -9.36
CA VAL A 340 -1.53 -4.06 -8.62
C VAL A 340 -0.39 -4.51 -9.53
N GLU A 341 0.70 -3.74 -9.54
CA GLU A 341 1.95 -4.15 -10.20
C GLU A 341 2.72 -5.15 -9.31
N HIS A 342 2.65 -6.44 -9.64
CA HIS A 342 3.37 -7.51 -8.96
C HIS A 342 4.81 -7.62 -9.50
N ILE A 343 5.78 -7.13 -8.75
CA ILE A 343 7.19 -7.11 -9.15
C ILE A 343 7.90 -8.31 -8.52
N HIS A 344 8.40 -9.22 -9.38
CA HIS A 344 9.28 -10.30 -8.97
C HIS A 344 10.74 -9.85 -9.14
N ASP A 345 11.45 -9.70 -8.03
CA ASP A 345 12.87 -9.37 -8.05
C ASP A 345 13.69 -10.52 -7.44
N ARG A 346 14.62 -11.07 -8.23
CA ARG A 346 15.45 -12.19 -7.82
C ARG A 346 16.43 -11.86 -6.70
N GLN A 347 16.76 -10.60 -6.48
CA GLN A 347 17.58 -10.17 -5.34
C GLN A 347 16.85 -10.37 -3.99
N TRP A 348 15.52 -10.48 -4.01
CA TRP A 348 14.68 -10.77 -2.84
C TRP A 348 14.57 -12.27 -2.53
N CYS A 349 15.14 -13.13 -3.39
CA CYS A 349 15.00 -14.58 -3.37
C CYS A 349 16.34 -15.31 -3.16
N CYS A 350 17.34 -14.68 -2.59
CA CYS A 350 18.65 -15.31 -2.46
C CYS A 350 18.64 -16.41 -1.40
N GLY A 351 19.38 -17.49 -1.68
CA GLY A 351 19.76 -18.47 -0.68
C GLY A 351 20.83 -17.93 0.26
N THR A 352 21.05 -18.62 1.39
CA THR A 352 22.22 -18.36 2.25
C THR A 352 23.52 -18.78 1.56
N PRO A 353 24.72 -18.46 2.09
CA PRO A 353 25.97 -18.86 1.44
C PRO A 353 25.97 -20.35 1.07
N PRO A 354 26.47 -20.69 -0.15
CA PRO A 354 27.28 -19.87 -1.07
C PRO A 354 26.50 -18.98 -2.04
N ASP A 355 25.16 -19.12 -2.17
CA ASP A 355 24.38 -18.44 -3.22
C ASP A 355 24.47 -16.90 -3.12
N CYS A 356 24.15 -16.32 -1.96
CA CYS A 356 24.22 -14.87 -1.78
C CYS A 356 25.65 -14.31 -1.88
N GLU A 357 26.65 -15.12 -1.48
CA GLU A 357 28.05 -14.70 -1.55
C GLU A 357 28.53 -14.59 -3.00
N TRP A 358 28.23 -15.57 -3.84
CA TRP A 358 28.58 -15.52 -5.27
C TRP A 358 27.90 -14.35 -5.98
N LYS A 359 26.63 -14.08 -5.63
CA LYS A 359 25.91 -12.92 -6.16
C LYS A 359 26.57 -11.60 -5.73
N ALA A 360 26.95 -11.47 -4.46
CA ALA A 360 27.65 -10.29 -3.96
C ALA A 360 29.01 -10.08 -4.64
N GLN A 361 29.80 -11.16 -4.83
CA GLN A 361 31.05 -11.12 -5.57
C GLN A 361 30.87 -10.70 -7.04
N ALA A 362 29.75 -11.06 -7.66
CA ALA A 362 29.38 -10.64 -9.00
C ALA A 362 28.80 -9.21 -9.08
N GLY A 363 28.78 -8.44 -7.98
CA GLY A 363 28.20 -7.10 -7.92
C GLY A 363 26.67 -7.05 -7.80
N ASN A 364 26.02 -8.20 -7.61
CA ASN A 364 24.56 -8.32 -7.47
C ASN A 364 24.20 -8.63 -6.02
N VAL A 365 24.39 -7.66 -5.13
CA VAL A 365 24.08 -7.81 -3.71
C VAL A 365 22.59 -8.14 -3.50
N CYS A 366 22.33 -9.17 -2.69
CA CYS A 366 20.98 -9.60 -2.39
C CYS A 366 20.27 -8.62 -1.45
N VAL A 367 18.99 -8.37 -1.68
CA VAL A 367 18.13 -7.63 -0.75
C VAL A 367 17.88 -8.49 0.49
N ALA A 368 17.55 -9.77 0.29
CA ALA A 368 17.31 -10.70 1.39
C ALA A 368 17.95 -12.07 1.11
N SER A 369 18.34 -12.76 2.20
CA SER A 369 18.90 -14.11 2.15
C SER A 369 18.24 -15.01 3.19
N PHE A 370 17.77 -16.19 2.74
CA PHE A 370 17.11 -17.20 3.57
C PHE A 370 17.19 -18.61 2.93
N ASP A 371 16.89 -19.65 3.70
CA ASP A 371 16.85 -21.03 3.21
C ASP A 371 15.40 -21.44 2.94
N TRP A 372 15.08 -21.84 1.72
CA TRP A 372 13.74 -22.26 1.31
C TRP A 372 13.18 -23.40 2.18
N ARG A 373 14.05 -24.35 2.56
CA ARG A 373 13.65 -25.52 3.36
C ARG A 373 13.12 -25.17 4.74
N CYS A 374 13.63 -24.09 5.35
CA CYS A 374 13.26 -23.65 6.69
C CYS A 374 12.28 -22.47 6.69
N SER A 375 11.99 -21.89 5.52
CA SER A 375 11.24 -20.64 5.34
C SER A 375 11.87 -19.43 6.03
N GLY A 376 13.13 -19.45 6.28
CA GLY A 376 14.00 -18.50 6.94
C GLY A 376 15.38 -19.12 7.02
N ILE A 377 16.33 -18.50 7.69
CA ILE A 377 17.68 -19.08 7.89
C ILE A 377 17.57 -20.27 8.84
N CYS A 378 17.93 -21.47 8.37
CA CYS A 378 17.95 -22.65 9.22
C CYS A 378 18.94 -22.46 10.38
N GLY A 379 18.47 -22.57 11.65
CA GLY A 379 19.30 -22.26 12.83
C GLY A 379 19.74 -20.78 12.83
N SER A 380 18.79 -19.85 12.61
CA SER A 380 19.06 -18.42 12.37
C SER A 380 19.88 -17.78 13.50
N VAL A 381 19.63 -18.14 14.76
CA VAL A 381 20.35 -17.56 15.92
C VAL A 381 21.87 -17.74 15.79
N GLU A 382 22.32 -18.90 15.34
CA GLU A 382 23.73 -19.25 15.21
C GLU A 382 24.30 -18.81 13.86
N ARG A 383 23.51 -18.92 12.79
CA ARG A 383 24.01 -18.76 11.41
C ARG A 383 23.90 -17.36 10.84
N ILE A 384 22.99 -16.52 11.33
CA ILE A 384 22.76 -15.20 10.74
C ILE A 384 24.02 -14.30 10.76
N LYS A 385 24.88 -14.49 11.75
CA LYS A 385 26.17 -13.79 11.85
C LYS A 385 27.10 -14.14 10.69
N GLU A 386 27.17 -15.42 10.34
CA GLU A 386 27.96 -15.90 9.21
C GLU A 386 27.37 -15.44 7.88
N VAL A 387 26.04 -15.49 7.74
CA VAL A 387 25.34 -14.95 6.56
C VAL A 387 25.64 -13.47 6.41
N HIS A 388 25.53 -12.68 7.50
CA HIS A 388 25.82 -11.25 7.48
C HIS A 388 27.28 -10.94 7.10
N ARG A 389 28.23 -11.71 7.62
CA ARG A 389 29.66 -11.54 7.30
C ARG A 389 29.98 -11.79 5.82
N ARG A 390 29.30 -12.76 5.18
CA ARG A 390 29.57 -13.17 3.80
C ARG A 390 28.71 -12.49 2.75
N CYS A 391 27.49 -12.12 3.12
CA CYS A 391 26.47 -11.61 2.20
C CYS A 391 25.94 -10.23 2.58
N GLY A 392 26.37 -9.69 3.72
CA GLY A 392 25.97 -8.37 4.18
C GLY A 392 26.59 -7.27 3.32
N GLU A 393 25.83 -6.22 3.10
CA GLU A 393 26.37 -4.95 2.61
C GLU A 393 27.28 -4.31 3.67
N GLY A 394 28.32 -3.60 3.26
CA GLY A 394 29.17 -2.88 4.19
C GLY A 394 28.44 -1.74 4.89
N GLU A 395 28.89 -1.33 6.08
CA GLU A 395 28.30 -0.16 6.76
C GLU A 395 28.30 1.09 5.86
N LYS A 396 29.30 1.26 5.02
CA LYS A 396 29.41 2.38 4.09
C LYS A 396 28.31 2.36 3.03
N GLU A 397 27.92 1.20 2.53
CA GLU A 397 26.86 1.06 1.53
C GLU A 397 25.50 1.48 2.07
N LEU A 398 25.16 1.11 3.30
CA LEU A 398 23.94 1.57 3.97
C LEU A 398 23.89 3.11 4.07
N TRP A 399 25.01 3.74 4.42
CA TRP A 399 25.07 5.20 4.57
C TRP A 399 25.27 5.95 3.26
N ASN A 400 25.89 5.33 2.26
CA ASN A 400 26.06 5.87 0.90
C ASN A 400 24.87 5.56 0.00
N ALA A 401 24.03 4.58 0.37
CA ALA A 401 22.83 4.28 -0.39
C ALA A 401 22.01 5.55 -0.63
N VAL A 402 21.69 5.78 -1.89
CA VAL A 402 21.01 6.99 -2.42
C VAL A 402 19.55 7.12 -1.92
N VAL A 403 19.23 6.49 -0.79
CA VAL A 403 17.87 6.37 -0.25
C VAL A 403 17.31 7.72 0.19
N MET A 404 18.16 8.66 0.65
CA MET A 404 17.72 10.02 1.07
C MET A 404 18.12 11.14 0.15
N SER A 405 19.06 10.88 -0.72
CA SER A 405 19.37 11.84 -1.76
C SER A 405 18.20 12.08 -2.71
N LEU A 406 17.09 11.31 -2.60
CA LEU A 406 15.90 11.58 -3.43
C LEU A 406 15.06 12.77 -2.95
N ASN A 407 14.99 13.10 -1.66
CA ASN A 407 14.48 14.43 -1.29
C ASN A 407 15.51 15.54 -1.58
N SER A 408 16.79 15.30 -1.40
CA SER A 408 17.87 16.17 -1.82
C SER A 408 18.20 16.00 -3.32
N LEU A 409 18.02 14.82 -3.94
CA LEU A 409 18.15 14.64 -5.37
C LEU A 409 16.89 15.07 -6.14
N VAL A 410 15.68 14.85 -5.63
CA VAL A 410 14.47 15.42 -6.23
C VAL A 410 14.44 16.92 -5.98
N SER A 411 14.81 17.43 -4.82
CA SER A 411 15.06 18.86 -4.60
C SER A 411 16.25 19.34 -5.43
N HIS A 412 17.37 18.67 -5.42
CA HIS A 412 18.55 19.07 -6.20
C HIS A 412 18.42 18.79 -7.70
N TYR A 413 17.67 17.75 -8.14
CA TYR A 413 17.29 17.58 -9.55
C TYR A 413 16.17 18.55 -9.95
N SER A 414 15.21 18.82 -9.09
CA SER A 414 14.21 19.87 -9.29
C SER A 414 14.89 21.25 -9.30
N GLU A 415 15.73 21.58 -8.33
CA GLU A 415 16.50 22.82 -8.30
C GLU A 415 17.45 22.96 -9.49
N ARG A 416 18.15 21.87 -9.89
CA ARG A 416 18.97 21.88 -11.12
C ARG A 416 18.14 22.05 -12.38
N ARG A 417 16.99 21.37 -12.50
CA ARG A 417 16.08 21.52 -13.62
C ARG A 417 15.44 22.90 -13.62
N GLN A 418 15.03 23.38 -12.48
CA GLN A 418 14.50 24.74 -12.32
C GLN A 418 15.54 25.79 -12.70
N ALA A 419 16.78 25.65 -12.25
CA ALA A 419 17.89 26.51 -12.67
C ALA A 419 18.23 26.36 -14.17
N GLU A 420 18.13 25.15 -14.73
CA GLU A 420 18.30 24.89 -16.17
C GLU A 420 17.17 25.54 -16.97
N ALA A 421 15.91 25.35 -16.57
CA ALA A 421 14.74 25.94 -17.22
C ALA A 421 14.78 27.47 -17.14
N ALA A 422 15.12 28.04 -15.98
CA ALA A 422 15.28 29.49 -15.80
C ALA A 422 16.37 30.06 -16.72
N ARG A 423 17.55 29.44 -16.78
CA ARG A 423 18.62 29.85 -17.71
C ARG A 423 18.20 29.75 -19.18
N ILE A 424 17.45 28.68 -19.53
CA ILE A 424 16.96 28.52 -20.90
C ILE A 424 15.98 29.64 -21.23
N ARG A 425 15.05 29.95 -20.34
CA ARG A 425 14.04 31.00 -20.53
C ARG A 425 14.68 32.41 -20.56
N GLU A 426 15.68 32.64 -19.71
CA GLU A 426 16.44 33.91 -19.73
C GLU A 426 17.22 34.11 -21.03
N LYS A 427 17.86 33.05 -21.54
CA LYS A 427 18.67 33.10 -22.75
C LYS A 427 17.84 33.08 -24.04
N TYR A 428 16.70 32.38 -24.04
CA TYR A 428 15.83 32.14 -25.19
C TYR A 428 14.37 32.40 -24.80
N HIS A 429 13.97 33.66 -24.74
CA HIS A 429 12.63 34.09 -24.30
C HIS A 429 11.50 33.56 -25.19
N ASP A 430 11.83 33.33 -26.48
CA ASP A 430 10.95 32.82 -27.53
C ASP A 430 10.84 31.31 -27.57
N ARG A 431 11.49 30.58 -26.63
CA ARG A 431 11.55 29.13 -26.65
C ARG A 431 11.11 28.50 -25.33
N ILE A 432 10.54 27.30 -25.43
CA ILE A 432 9.95 26.54 -24.34
C ILE A 432 10.78 25.29 -24.10
N PRO A 433 11.21 24.99 -22.86
CA PRO A 433 11.87 23.73 -22.51
C PRO A 433 10.82 22.61 -22.38
N VAL A 434 10.93 21.60 -23.25
CA VAL A 434 10.00 20.46 -23.29
C VAL A 434 10.76 19.15 -23.08
N ILE A 435 10.19 18.25 -22.27
CA ILE A 435 10.64 16.86 -22.13
C ILE A 435 9.58 15.97 -22.75
N VAL A 436 10.01 15.09 -23.68
CA VAL A 436 9.12 14.17 -24.40
C VAL A 436 9.54 12.73 -24.11
N GLU A 437 8.58 11.92 -23.68
CA GLU A 437 8.80 10.51 -23.38
C GLU A 437 7.73 9.63 -24.03
N LYS A 438 8.09 8.38 -24.34
CA LYS A 438 7.13 7.39 -24.83
C LYS A 438 6.23 6.92 -23.68
N ALA A 439 4.94 6.75 -23.94
CA ALA A 439 4.03 6.10 -23.02
C ALA A 439 4.43 4.62 -22.80
N GLU A 440 4.39 4.14 -21.56
CA GLU A 440 4.92 2.82 -21.17
C GLU A 440 4.31 1.63 -21.96
N ARG A 441 3.06 1.74 -22.40
CA ARG A 441 2.33 0.67 -23.12
C ARG A 441 2.24 0.90 -24.63
N SER A 442 3.02 1.81 -25.19
CA SER A 442 2.97 2.11 -26.62
C SER A 442 3.94 1.25 -27.43
N ASP A 443 3.51 0.79 -28.59
CA ASP A 443 4.27 -0.05 -29.54
C ASP A 443 5.13 0.75 -30.55
N ILE A 444 5.03 2.08 -30.53
CA ILE A 444 5.83 2.93 -31.44
C ILE A 444 7.28 3.09 -30.96
N PRO A 445 8.22 3.43 -31.87
CA PRO A 445 9.64 3.50 -31.54
C PRO A 445 9.99 4.49 -30.44
N ASP A 446 11.05 4.20 -29.69
CA ASP A 446 11.60 5.10 -28.68
C ASP A 446 12.26 6.35 -29.31
N ILE A 447 12.13 7.49 -28.62
CA ILE A 447 12.78 8.73 -29.04
C ILE A 447 14.22 8.78 -28.50
N ASP A 448 15.17 9.05 -29.37
CA ASP A 448 16.60 9.10 -29.03
C ASP A 448 16.96 10.33 -28.18
N LYS A 449 16.26 11.45 -28.35
CA LYS A 449 16.46 12.70 -27.62
C LYS A 449 15.18 13.10 -26.93
N LYS A 450 15.20 13.17 -25.61
CA LYS A 450 14.02 13.48 -24.78
C LYS A 450 13.84 14.99 -24.53
N LYS A 451 14.90 15.79 -24.51
CA LYS A 451 14.85 17.24 -24.24
C LYS A 451 14.79 18.06 -25.53
N TYR A 452 13.84 18.96 -25.60
CA TYR A 452 13.62 19.87 -26.74
C TYR A 452 13.56 21.31 -26.27
N LEU A 453 13.98 22.21 -27.17
CA LEU A 453 13.81 23.63 -27.01
C LEU A 453 12.90 24.08 -28.16
N VAL A 454 11.64 24.26 -27.87
CA VAL A 454 10.55 24.44 -28.85
C VAL A 454 10.21 25.90 -28.99
N PRO A 455 10.10 26.46 -30.22
CA PRO A 455 9.60 27.82 -30.41
C PRO A 455 8.21 28.02 -29.79
N ALA A 456 8.00 29.13 -29.10
CA ALA A 456 6.77 29.44 -28.36
C ALA A 456 5.55 29.60 -29.28
N ASP A 457 5.79 30.01 -30.53
CA ASP A 457 4.80 30.21 -31.58
C ASP A 457 4.50 28.96 -32.42
N LEU A 458 5.14 27.81 -32.08
CA LEU A 458 4.83 26.54 -32.71
C LEU A 458 3.50 26.01 -32.21
N THR A 459 2.69 25.40 -33.10
CA THR A 459 1.48 24.69 -32.66
C THR A 459 1.81 23.28 -32.15
N VAL A 460 0.95 22.72 -31.31
CA VAL A 460 1.06 21.32 -30.86
C VAL A 460 1.14 20.38 -32.07
N GLY A 461 0.31 20.55 -33.09
CA GLY A 461 0.34 19.73 -34.30
C GLY A 461 1.66 19.78 -35.06
N GLN A 462 2.30 20.94 -35.13
CA GLN A 462 3.64 21.09 -35.73
C GLN A 462 4.69 20.37 -34.83
N PHE A 463 4.57 20.44 -33.52
CA PHE A 463 5.47 19.74 -32.63
C PHE A 463 5.28 18.21 -32.72
N VAL A 464 4.04 17.71 -32.84
CA VAL A 464 3.74 16.29 -33.14
C VAL A 464 4.49 15.83 -34.40
N TYR A 465 4.50 16.64 -35.45
CA TYR A 465 5.25 16.35 -36.69
C TYR A 465 6.77 16.25 -36.44
N VAL A 466 7.34 17.12 -35.62
CA VAL A 466 8.76 17.06 -35.23
C VAL A 466 9.08 15.75 -34.50
N VAL A 467 8.25 15.34 -33.51
CA VAL A 467 8.42 14.10 -32.78
C VAL A 467 8.28 12.90 -33.73
N ARG A 468 7.25 12.86 -34.58
CA ARG A 468 7.02 11.83 -35.58
C ARG A 468 8.24 11.63 -36.49
N LYS A 469 8.80 12.71 -37.00
CA LYS A 469 9.99 12.70 -37.88
C LYS A 469 11.20 12.14 -37.10
N ARG A 470 11.32 12.50 -35.82
CA ARG A 470 12.45 12.09 -34.99
C ARG A 470 12.44 10.57 -34.69
N ILE A 471 11.28 10.00 -34.41
CA ILE A 471 11.13 8.54 -34.19
C ILE A 471 11.04 7.75 -35.49
N LYS A 472 11.13 8.42 -36.66
CA LYS A 472 11.02 7.81 -37.99
C LYS A 472 9.73 7.00 -38.19
N LEU A 473 8.62 7.49 -37.65
CA LEU A 473 7.33 6.80 -37.74
C LEU A 473 6.76 6.93 -39.15
N SER A 474 6.32 5.81 -39.74
CA SER A 474 5.71 5.78 -41.08
C SER A 474 4.43 6.61 -41.12
N ALA A 475 4.08 7.12 -42.31
CA ALA A 475 2.93 8.02 -42.51
C ALA A 475 1.60 7.36 -42.12
N GLU A 476 1.51 6.02 -42.21
CA GLU A 476 0.33 5.20 -41.94
C GLU A 476 0.02 5.01 -40.45
N LYS A 477 1.06 5.14 -39.59
CA LYS A 477 0.88 4.96 -38.13
C LYS A 477 0.47 6.27 -37.49
N ALA A 478 -0.55 6.23 -36.64
CA ALA A 478 -0.97 7.36 -35.83
C ALA A 478 0.07 7.70 -34.74
N ILE A 479 0.10 8.94 -34.29
CA ILE A 479 0.83 9.38 -33.11
C ILE A 479 0.02 10.45 -32.39
N PHE A 480 -0.11 10.31 -31.09
CA PHE A 480 -0.80 11.23 -30.19
C PHE A 480 0.20 11.75 -29.15
N ILE A 481 0.12 13.02 -28.80
CA ILE A 481 0.92 13.62 -27.72
C ILE A 481 0.00 14.08 -26.62
N PHE A 482 0.33 13.72 -25.38
CA PHE A 482 -0.44 14.02 -24.18
C PHE A 482 0.37 14.93 -23.25
N VAL A 483 -0.32 15.80 -22.53
CA VAL A 483 0.21 16.61 -21.43
C VAL A 483 -0.61 16.30 -20.19
N LYS A 484 0.01 15.80 -19.12
CA LYS A 484 -0.70 15.35 -17.90
C LYS A 484 -1.90 14.42 -18.22
N ASN A 485 -1.71 13.49 -19.16
CA ASN A 485 -2.72 12.56 -19.67
C ASN A 485 -3.92 13.19 -20.42
N ILE A 486 -3.83 14.46 -20.78
CA ILE A 486 -4.84 15.17 -21.58
C ILE A 486 -4.29 15.32 -23.00
N LEU A 487 -5.13 15.11 -24.01
CA LEU A 487 -4.78 15.36 -25.41
C LEU A 487 -4.98 16.86 -25.72
N PRO A 488 -3.91 17.64 -25.90
CA PRO A 488 -4.05 19.06 -26.19
C PRO A 488 -4.57 19.28 -27.62
N PRO A 489 -5.34 20.35 -27.88
CA PRO A 489 -5.77 20.69 -29.24
C PRO A 489 -4.56 20.90 -30.16
N THR A 490 -4.58 20.31 -31.35
CA THR A 490 -3.47 20.41 -32.33
C THR A 490 -3.19 21.81 -32.80
N ALA A 491 -4.21 22.69 -32.79
CA ALA A 491 -4.10 24.10 -33.15
C ALA A 491 -3.61 24.99 -31.99
N ALA A 492 -3.53 24.48 -30.76
CA ALA A 492 -3.06 25.23 -29.60
C ALA A 492 -1.57 25.57 -29.75
N MET A 493 -1.20 26.78 -29.33
CA MET A 493 0.19 27.23 -29.31
C MET A 493 0.95 26.57 -28.18
N MET A 494 2.19 26.16 -28.40
CA MET A 494 3.05 25.58 -27.38
C MET A 494 3.25 26.53 -26.19
N SER A 495 3.22 27.85 -26.42
CA SER A 495 3.25 28.85 -25.33
C SER A 495 2.04 28.76 -24.40
N ALA A 496 0.83 28.60 -24.94
CA ALA A 496 -0.38 28.48 -24.16
C ALA A 496 -0.36 27.18 -23.30
N ILE A 497 0.02 26.07 -23.94
CA ILE A 497 0.15 24.77 -23.25
C ILE A 497 1.22 24.82 -22.15
N TYR A 498 2.32 25.53 -22.38
CA TYR A 498 3.39 25.68 -21.39
C TYR A 498 2.92 26.47 -20.17
N GLU A 499 2.26 27.61 -20.36
CA GLU A 499 1.82 28.44 -19.23
C GLU A 499 0.78 27.72 -18.37
N GLU A 500 -0.10 26.90 -18.98
CA GLU A 500 -1.13 26.15 -18.28
C GLU A 500 -0.62 24.87 -17.60
N HIS A 501 0.37 24.19 -18.20
CA HIS A 501 0.74 22.83 -17.82
C HIS A 501 2.21 22.62 -17.45
N LYS A 502 3.05 23.67 -17.42
CA LYS A 502 4.44 23.57 -16.96
C LYS A 502 4.49 22.97 -15.56
N ASP A 503 5.53 22.22 -15.28
CA ASP A 503 5.77 21.65 -13.96
C ASP A 503 6.50 22.64 -13.04
N GLU A 504 6.59 22.34 -11.76
CA GLU A 504 7.28 23.15 -10.75
C GLU A 504 8.76 23.38 -11.08
N ASP A 505 9.38 22.47 -11.84
CA ASP A 505 10.76 22.57 -12.32
C ASP A 505 10.92 23.43 -13.59
N GLY A 506 9.83 24.02 -14.09
CA GLY A 506 9.83 24.91 -15.26
C GLY A 506 9.92 24.20 -16.60
N PHE A 507 9.86 22.88 -16.68
CA PHE A 507 9.73 22.12 -17.93
C PHE A 507 8.27 21.77 -18.24
N LEU A 508 7.97 21.63 -19.54
CA LEU A 508 6.72 21.03 -20.00
C LEU A 508 6.96 19.54 -20.30
N TYR A 509 6.23 18.67 -19.62
CA TYR A 509 6.31 17.21 -19.81
C TYR A 509 5.22 16.75 -20.78
N MET A 510 5.63 16.02 -21.81
CA MET A 510 4.74 15.45 -22.82
C MET A 510 5.02 13.96 -23.00
N THR A 511 3.97 13.16 -23.14
CA THR A 511 4.09 11.73 -23.48
C THR A 511 3.51 11.48 -24.87
N TYR A 512 4.10 10.57 -25.66
CA TYR A 512 3.57 10.20 -26.96
C TYR A 512 3.21 8.71 -27.03
N SER A 513 2.14 8.41 -27.77
CA SER A 513 1.63 7.05 -27.99
C SER A 513 1.14 6.86 -29.42
N GLY A 514 1.16 5.60 -29.90
CA GLY A 514 0.57 5.20 -31.18
C GLY A 514 -0.94 4.98 -31.10
N GLU A 515 -1.49 4.84 -29.92
CA GLU A 515 -2.91 4.60 -29.67
C GLU A 515 -3.57 5.79 -28.99
N ASN A 516 -4.80 6.09 -29.40
CA ASN A 516 -5.64 7.05 -28.70
C ASN A 516 -6.34 6.32 -27.56
N THR A 517 -5.73 6.29 -26.38
CA THR A 517 -6.28 5.64 -25.19
C THR A 517 -7.37 6.46 -24.51
N PHE A 518 -8.36 6.93 -25.28
CA PHE A 518 -9.65 7.31 -24.73
C PHE A 518 -10.51 6.06 -24.63
N GLY A 519 -10.58 5.46 -23.45
CA GLY A 519 -11.57 4.44 -23.11
C GLY A 519 -11.04 3.02 -22.99
N SER A 520 -10.14 2.76 -22.06
CA SER A 520 -10.11 1.49 -21.35
C SER A 520 -9.92 1.81 -19.87
N PHE A 521 -11.04 1.79 -19.17
CA PHE A 521 -11.11 1.71 -17.73
C PHE A 521 -10.76 0.30 -17.27
#